data_840daf9cfb752cd76b7f15cc97354b57
#
_entry.id   840daf9cfb752cd76b7f15cc97354b57
#
_cell.length_a   1.000
_cell.length_b   1.000
_cell.length_c   1.000
_cell.angle_alpha   90.00
_cell.angle_beta   90.00
_cell.angle_gamma   90.00
#
_symmetry.space_group_name_H-M   'P 1'
#
loop_
_entity.id
_entity.type
_entity.pdbx_description
1 polymer ?
#
loop_
_entity_poly.entity_id
_entity_poly.type
_entity_poly.pdbx_seq_one_letter_code
_entity_poly.pdbx_strand_id
1 'polypeptide(L)'
;MKQVFQFQTVGISANDAINFLQLPQPNFIKIDVDGIEHLILSGAESILNKIDGILIEVNDSFNAQADQCKKILLDAGLVLKEKRHSEMFSSSESFGAGKIWNQIWYRKTFDRY
;
A
#
# COMPACT_ATOMS: atom_id res chain seq x y z
N MET A 1 2.09 -31.70 12.74
CA MET A 1 1.70 -31.09 11.45
C MET A 1 0.56 -30.11 11.68
N LYS A 2 0.74 -28.87 11.25
CA LYS A 2 -0.33 -27.88 11.37
C LYS A 2 -1.38 -28.13 10.30
N GLN A 3 -2.63 -28.20 10.71
CA GLN A 3 -3.73 -28.17 9.76
C GLN A 3 -3.97 -26.74 9.32
N VAL A 4 -4.04 -26.54 8.02
CA VAL A 4 -4.31 -25.23 7.42
C VAL A 4 -5.68 -25.28 6.79
N PHE A 5 -6.55 -24.36 7.18
CA PHE A 5 -7.83 -24.20 6.51
C PHE A 5 -7.61 -23.55 5.16
N GLN A 6 -8.15 -24.17 4.13
CA GLN A 6 -8.14 -23.61 2.78
C GLN A 6 -9.57 -23.47 2.30
N PHE A 7 -9.89 -22.32 1.73
CA PHE A 7 -11.18 -22.09 1.11
C PHE A 7 -10.98 -21.25 -0.15
N GLN A 8 -11.89 -21.40 -1.08
CA GLN A 8 -11.85 -20.62 -2.31
C GLN A 8 -12.53 -19.28 -2.10
N THR A 9 -11.94 -18.24 -2.68
CA THR A 9 -12.52 -16.91 -2.65
C THR A 9 -12.29 -16.25 -4.01
N VAL A 10 -12.99 -15.14 -4.23
CA VAL A 10 -12.83 -14.35 -5.46
C VAL A 10 -11.99 -13.15 -5.14
N GLY A 11 -10.96 -12.92 -5.97
CA GLY A 11 -10.16 -11.70 -5.90
C GLY A 11 -10.49 -10.78 -7.07
N ILE A 12 -10.36 -9.49 -6.83
CA ILE A 12 -10.57 -8.49 -7.87
C ILE A 12 -9.55 -7.38 -7.69
N SER A 13 -9.01 -6.85 -8.81
CA SER A 13 -8.13 -5.68 -8.73
C SER A 13 -8.92 -4.42 -8.39
N ALA A 14 -8.22 -3.41 -7.87
CA ALA A 14 -8.86 -2.13 -7.58
C ALA A 14 -9.39 -1.46 -8.85
N ASN A 15 -8.64 -1.55 -9.96
CA ASN A 15 -9.09 -1.03 -11.25
C ASN A 15 -10.40 -1.68 -11.68
N ASP A 16 -10.48 -3.01 -11.57
CA ASP A 16 -11.67 -3.76 -11.96
C ASP A 16 -12.85 -3.49 -11.02
N ALA A 17 -12.59 -3.26 -9.73
CA ALA A 17 -13.65 -2.92 -8.78
C ALA A 17 -14.37 -1.64 -9.20
N ILE A 18 -13.64 -0.65 -9.68
CA ILE A 18 -14.25 0.59 -10.17
C ILE A 18 -14.92 0.38 -11.53
N ASN A 19 -14.23 -0.30 -12.45
CA ASN A 19 -14.71 -0.44 -13.82
C ASN A 19 -15.92 -1.39 -13.93
N PHE A 20 -15.92 -2.50 -13.21
CA PHE A 20 -16.97 -3.52 -13.31
C PHE A 20 -18.00 -3.45 -12.21
N LEU A 21 -17.59 -3.15 -10.98
CA LEU A 21 -18.53 -3.04 -9.86
C LEU A 21 -19.02 -1.63 -9.65
N GLN A 22 -18.50 -0.68 -10.40
CA GLN A 22 -18.92 0.73 -10.36
C GLN A 22 -18.77 1.35 -8.96
N LEU A 23 -17.73 0.93 -8.23
CA LEU A 23 -17.44 1.56 -6.96
C LEU A 23 -16.96 3.00 -7.18
N PRO A 24 -17.24 3.90 -6.24
CA PRO A 24 -16.80 5.28 -6.40
C PRO A 24 -15.27 5.38 -6.34
N GLN A 25 -14.73 6.35 -7.07
CA GLN A 25 -13.30 6.66 -7.06
C GLN A 25 -12.90 7.12 -5.66
N PRO A 26 -11.94 6.47 -4.99
CA PRO A 26 -11.49 6.90 -3.68
C PRO A 26 -10.62 8.16 -3.76
N ASN A 27 -10.61 8.94 -2.70
CA ASN A 27 -9.66 10.05 -2.53
C ASN A 27 -8.43 9.61 -1.75
N PHE A 28 -8.62 8.69 -0.81
CA PHE A 28 -7.53 8.17 0.03
C PHE A 28 -7.65 6.65 0.10
N ILE A 29 -6.50 5.99 0.14
CA ILE A 29 -6.40 4.53 0.23
C ILE A 29 -5.52 4.17 1.41
N LYS A 30 -5.89 3.12 2.13
CA LYS A 30 -5.02 2.48 3.12
C LYS A 30 -4.75 1.06 2.67
N ILE A 31 -3.48 0.67 2.65
CA ILE A 31 -3.06 -0.70 2.36
C ILE A 31 -2.26 -1.21 3.55
N ASP A 32 -2.75 -2.27 4.16
CA ASP A 32 -2.15 -2.88 5.34
C ASP A 32 -2.27 -4.40 5.18
N VAL A 33 -1.43 -4.95 4.31
CA VAL A 33 -1.35 -6.38 4.02
C VAL A 33 0.10 -6.84 4.23
N ASP A 34 0.31 -8.14 4.27
CA ASP A 34 1.60 -8.69 4.67
C ASP A 34 2.44 -9.11 3.45
N GLY A 35 3.03 -8.14 2.75
CA GLY A 35 4.07 -8.41 1.78
C GLY A 35 3.63 -8.45 0.32
N ILE A 36 2.35 -8.17 0.03
CA ILE A 36 1.85 -8.15 -1.36
C ILE A 36 1.40 -6.77 -1.81
N GLU A 37 1.84 -5.72 -1.12
CA GLU A 37 1.45 -4.33 -1.41
C GLU A 37 1.76 -3.95 -2.85
N HIS A 38 2.92 -4.37 -3.36
CA HIS A 38 3.35 -4.09 -4.74
C HIS A 38 2.39 -4.69 -5.76
N LEU A 39 1.82 -5.86 -5.48
CA LEU A 39 0.85 -6.50 -6.37
C LEU A 39 -0.48 -5.74 -6.37
N ILE A 40 -0.91 -5.30 -5.19
CA ILE A 40 -2.14 -4.50 -5.06
C ILE A 40 -1.99 -3.19 -5.82
N LEU A 41 -0.86 -2.51 -5.66
CA LEU A 41 -0.58 -1.26 -6.37
C LEU A 41 -0.56 -1.46 -7.88
N SER A 42 -0.02 -2.58 -8.36
CA SER A 42 0.00 -2.90 -9.77
C SER A 42 -1.40 -3.02 -10.38
N GLY A 43 -2.38 -3.47 -9.60
CA GLY A 43 -3.78 -3.57 -10.03
C GLY A 43 -4.59 -2.31 -9.78
N ALA A 44 -3.96 -1.21 -9.41
CA ALA A 44 -4.64 0.03 -9.02
C ALA A 44 -4.15 1.25 -9.78
N GLU A 45 -3.41 1.09 -10.87
CA GLU A 45 -2.71 2.20 -11.54
C GLU A 45 -3.64 3.35 -11.92
N SER A 46 -4.80 3.06 -12.51
CA SER A 46 -5.72 4.12 -12.92
C SER A 46 -6.34 4.85 -11.73
N ILE A 47 -6.52 4.15 -10.63
CA ILE A 47 -7.03 4.74 -9.38
C ILE A 47 -5.97 5.63 -8.76
N LEU A 48 -4.73 5.14 -8.70
CA LEU A 48 -3.62 5.87 -8.09
C LEU A 48 -3.38 7.23 -8.75
N ASN A 49 -3.64 7.34 -10.04
CA ASN A 49 -3.50 8.60 -10.76
C ASN A 49 -4.49 9.66 -10.30
N LYS A 50 -5.53 9.29 -9.57
CA LYS A 50 -6.61 10.18 -9.18
C LYS A 50 -6.76 10.40 -7.68
N ILE A 51 -6.05 9.61 -6.85
CA ILE A 51 -6.15 9.76 -5.39
C ILE A 51 -5.32 10.93 -4.90
N ASP A 52 -5.69 11.44 -3.74
CA ASP A 52 -4.96 12.52 -3.07
C ASP A 52 -3.86 12.00 -2.16
N GLY A 53 -4.04 10.81 -1.61
CA GLY A 53 -3.03 10.22 -0.74
C GLY A 53 -3.23 8.74 -0.47
N ILE A 54 -2.17 8.13 0.06
CA ILE A 54 -2.19 6.71 0.43
C ILE A 54 -1.35 6.50 1.68
N LEU A 55 -1.87 5.67 2.57
CA LEU A 55 -1.14 5.13 3.72
C LEU A 55 -0.84 3.67 3.42
N ILE A 56 0.42 3.32 3.35
CA ILE A 56 0.84 1.97 2.99
C ILE A 56 1.92 1.47 3.95
N GLU A 57 1.79 0.23 4.41
CA GLU A 57 2.82 -0.42 5.20
C GLU A 57 3.77 -1.16 4.28
N VAL A 58 5.07 -0.84 4.37
CA VAL A 58 6.09 -1.43 3.50
C VAL A 58 7.21 -2.01 4.36
N ASN A 59 7.62 -3.22 4.04
CA ASN A 59 8.76 -3.88 4.69
C ASN A 59 10.02 -3.68 3.84
N ASP A 60 10.93 -2.85 4.33
CA ASP A 60 12.17 -2.53 3.62
C ASP A 60 13.14 -3.72 3.55
N SER A 61 12.91 -4.78 4.31
CA SER A 61 13.70 -6.01 4.18
C SER A 61 13.54 -6.67 2.82
N PHE A 62 12.41 -6.43 2.16
CA PHE A 62 12.13 -6.95 0.81
C PHE A 62 12.38 -5.84 -0.20
N ASN A 63 13.65 -5.58 -0.48
CA ASN A 63 14.06 -4.42 -1.29
C ASN A 63 13.38 -4.33 -2.63
N ALA A 64 13.26 -5.44 -3.37
CA ALA A 64 12.63 -5.44 -4.68
C ALA A 64 11.17 -5.01 -4.62
N GLN A 65 10.44 -5.49 -3.61
CA GLN A 65 9.03 -5.13 -3.42
C GLN A 65 8.87 -3.69 -2.97
N ALA A 66 9.72 -3.24 -2.06
CA ALA A 66 9.71 -1.86 -1.57
C ALA A 66 10.04 -0.88 -2.71
N ASP A 67 11.02 -1.20 -3.53
CA ASP A 67 11.40 -0.38 -4.69
C ASP A 67 10.28 -0.33 -5.72
N GLN A 68 9.59 -1.43 -5.95
CA GLN A 68 8.46 -1.48 -6.87
C GLN A 68 7.30 -0.63 -6.38
N CYS A 69 6.97 -0.69 -5.09
CA CYS A 69 5.95 0.18 -4.49
C CYS A 69 6.30 1.65 -4.69
N LYS A 70 7.54 2.02 -4.38
CA LYS A 70 8.03 3.38 -4.53
C LYS A 70 7.91 3.85 -5.98
N LYS A 71 8.34 3.02 -6.92
CA LYS A 71 8.28 3.35 -8.35
C LYS A 71 6.84 3.60 -8.79
N ILE A 72 5.92 2.71 -8.43
CA ILE A 72 4.51 2.83 -8.82
C ILE A 72 3.91 4.12 -8.26
N LEU A 73 4.17 4.42 -6.99
CA LEU A 73 3.62 5.61 -6.34
C LEU A 73 4.19 6.89 -6.92
N LEU A 74 5.50 6.93 -7.20
CA LEU A 74 6.12 8.08 -7.86
C LEU A 74 5.58 8.28 -9.27
N ASP A 75 5.45 7.19 -10.04
CA ASP A 75 4.90 7.25 -11.40
C ASP A 75 3.46 7.76 -11.41
N ALA A 76 2.71 7.51 -10.34
CA ALA A 76 1.34 8.01 -10.18
C ALA A 76 1.27 9.48 -9.75
N GLY A 77 2.41 10.12 -9.54
CA GLY A 77 2.45 11.54 -9.14
C GLY A 77 2.34 11.78 -7.65
N LEU A 78 2.53 10.76 -6.85
CA LEU A 78 2.54 10.87 -5.40
C LEU A 78 3.95 11.08 -4.88
N VAL A 79 4.09 11.77 -3.75
CA VAL A 79 5.37 12.01 -3.10
C VAL A 79 5.32 11.50 -1.66
N LEU A 80 6.43 10.96 -1.19
CA LEU A 80 6.55 10.48 0.17
C LEU A 80 6.62 11.66 1.13
N LYS A 81 5.66 11.71 2.06
CA LYS A 81 5.61 12.77 3.08
C LYS A 81 6.22 12.31 4.38
N GLU A 82 6.00 11.06 4.76
CA GLU A 82 6.38 10.59 6.08
C GLU A 82 6.57 9.09 6.08
N LYS A 83 7.57 8.64 6.83
CA LYS A 83 7.77 7.24 7.21
C LYS A 83 7.80 7.19 8.73
N ARG A 84 6.97 6.32 9.31
CA ARG A 84 7.00 6.11 10.76
C ARG A 84 6.73 4.65 11.09
N HIS A 85 7.26 4.20 12.20
CA HIS A 85 6.93 2.89 12.74
C HIS A 85 5.55 2.93 13.38
N SER A 86 4.84 1.80 13.31
CA SER A 86 3.63 1.63 14.10
C SER A 86 4.01 1.66 15.58
N GLU A 87 3.18 2.30 16.41
CA GLU A 87 3.39 2.35 17.86
C GLU A 87 3.47 0.93 18.46
N MET A 88 2.72 0.00 17.88
CA MET A 88 2.74 -1.40 18.32
C MET A 88 4.12 -2.03 18.16
N PHE A 89 4.91 -1.61 17.19
CA PHE A 89 6.21 -2.19 16.90
C PHE A 89 7.38 -1.32 17.34
N SER A 90 7.15 -0.06 17.68
CA SER A 90 8.24 0.87 18.01
C SER A 90 9.00 0.49 19.27
N SER A 91 8.36 -0.22 20.19
CA SER A 91 8.96 -0.68 21.45
C SER A 91 9.31 -2.17 21.42
N SER A 92 9.08 -2.85 20.31
CA SER A 92 9.31 -4.28 20.22
C SER A 92 10.69 -4.56 19.64
N GLU A 93 11.40 -5.48 20.29
CA GLU A 93 12.66 -6.00 19.79
C GLU A 93 12.45 -7.19 18.85
N SER A 94 11.24 -7.42 18.40
CA SER A 94 10.93 -8.53 17.53
C SER A 94 11.68 -8.41 16.21
N PHE A 95 12.10 -9.57 15.71
CA PHE A 95 12.88 -9.68 14.49
C PHE A 95 12.14 -9.06 13.31
N GLY A 96 12.80 -8.14 12.63
CA GLY A 96 12.24 -7.50 11.43
C GLY A 96 11.36 -6.27 11.69
N ALA A 97 11.00 -5.99 12.94
CA ALA A 97 10.09 -4.87 13.26
C ALA A 97 10.69 -3.51 12.85
N GLY A 98 12.02 -3.35 12.94
CA GLY A 98 12.70 -2.10 12.55
C GLY A 98 12.73 -1.84 11.05
N LYS A 99 12.30 -2.79 10.23
CA LYS A 99 12.28 -2.67 8.77
C LYS A 99 10.88 -2.41 8.20
N ILE A 100 9.86 -2.45 9.05
CA ILE A 100 8.47 -2.25 8.63
C ILE A 100 8.08 -0.81 8.91
N TRP A 101 7.68 -0.11 7.87
CA TRP A 101 7.36 1.30 7.93
C TRP A 101 5.95 1.57 7.41
N ASN A 102 5.21 2.39 8.14
CA ASN A 102 4.02 3.05 7.61
C ASN A 102 4.47 4.26 6.83
N GLN A 103 4.15 4.29 5.55
CA GLN A 103 4.50 5.37 4.64
C GLN A 103 3.26 6.14 4.28
N ILE A 104 3.36 7.47 4.32
CA ILE A 104 2.29 8.37 3.93
C ILE A 104 2.75 9.10 2.68
N TRP A 105 1.97 8.94 1.60
CA TRP A 105 2.23 9.55 0.31
C TRP A 105 1.07 10.47 -0.04
N TYR A 106 1.37 11.65 -0.53
CA TYR A 106 0.37 12.61 -0.96
C TYR A 106 0.64 13.09 -2.37
N ARG A 107 -0.43 13.50 -3.05
CA ARG A 107 -0.30 14.19 -4.32
C ARG A 107 0.27 15.59 -4.06
N LYS A 108 1.20 16.00 -4.88
CA LYS A 108 1.93 17.24 -4.66
C LYS A 108 1.01 18.47 -4.58
N THR A 109 -0.09 18.44 -5.35
CA THR A 109 -1.07 19.56 -5.32
C THR A 109 -1.86 19.60 -4.02
N PHE A 110 -2.07 18.47 -3.37
CA PHE A 110 -2.77 18.39 -2.09
C PHE A 110 -1.91 18.90 -0.92
N ASP A 111 -0.60 18.85 -1.06
CA ASP A 111 0.35 19.20 -0.02
C ASP A 111 0.37 20.70 0.30
N ARG A 112 -0.41 21.50 -0.40
CA ARG A 112 -0.49 22.94 -0.14
C ARG A 112 -1.39 23.30 1.05
N TYR A 113 -2.10 22.34 1.53
CA TYR A 113 -3.02 22.47 2.65
C TYR A 113 -2.48 21.66 3.84
#